data_37aa8b60c4957d81a2f1fa87d3e884c7
#
_entry.id   37aa8b60c4957d81a2f1fa87d3e884c7
#
_cell.length_a   1.000
_cell.length_b   1.000
_cell.length_c   1.000
_cell.angle_alpha   90.00
_cell.angle_beta   90.00
_cell.angle_gamma   90.00
#
_symmetry.space_group_name_H-M   'P 1'
#
loop_
_entity.id
_entity.type
_entity.pdbx_description
1 polymer ?
#
loop_
_entity_poly.entity_id
_entity_poly.type
_entity_poly.pdbx_seq_one_letter_code
_entity_poly.pdbx_strand_id
1 'polypeptide(L)'
;MPREPQREFDLTQALMTEIDEVMEAHDRDATQIVGILLDVQDRIERQYIPEKVAFYIAEKLPIKLSIIYDCLTFYASLSERPRAKYPLQVCRSVVCRVNESDSLLDTLRRLLNIEVGEVTYDGRFTLEEVPCFGACDEAPAVRINGQVYGHLDRPEKIQALLAQFI
;
A
#
# COMPACT_ATOMS: atom_id res chain seq x y z
N MET A 1 -3.55 14.42 -15.24
CA MET A 1 -2.27 13.74 -15.45
C MET A 1 -2.47 12.58 -16.43
N PRO A 2 -1.60 12.37 -17.43
CA PRO A 2 -1.72 11.22 -18.30
C PRO A 2 -1.55 9.94 -17.47
N ARG A 3 -2.48 9.00 -17.63
CA ARG A 3 -2.35 7.65 -17.05
C ARG A 3 -1.11 7.02 -17.69
N GLU A 4 -0.10 6.66 -16.88
CA GLU A 4 0.92 5.72 -17.36
C GLU A 4 0.20 4.50 -17.93
N PRO A 5 0.60 3.99 -19.11
CA PRO A 5 0.06 2.75 -19.63
C PRO A 5 0.37 1.68 -18.61
N GLN A 6 -0.66 1.20 -17.92
CA GLN A 6 -0.53 0.03 -17.04
C GLN A 6 0.05 -1.07 -17.92
N ARG A 7 1.27 -1.53 -17.63
CA ARG A 7 1.78 -2.76 -18.22
C ARG A 7 0.70 -3.80 -18.03
N GLU A 8 0.26 -4.40 -19.10
CA GLU A 8 -0.84 -5.36 -19.09
C GLU A 8 -0.55 -6.43 -18.04
N PHE A 9 -1.32 -6.40 -16.94
CA PHE A 9 -1.16 -7.37 -15.86
C PHE A 9 -1.61 -8.73 -16.40
N ASP A 10 -0.75 -9.72 -16.31
CA ASP A 10 -1.07 -11.08 -16.74
C ASP A 10 -1.55 -11.92 -15.55
N LEU A 11 -2.81 -12.35 -15.59
CA LEU A 11 -3.40 -13.22 -14.58
C LEU A 11 -3.03 -14.67 -14.92
N THR A 12 -1.89 -15.13 -14.40
CA THR A 12 -1.37 -16.46 -14.63
C THR A 12 -2.17 -17.53 -13.91
N GLN A 13 -2.13 -18.77 -14.41
CA GLN A 13 -2.81 -19.92 -13.78
C GLN A 13 -2.27 -20.17 -12.34
N ALA A 14 -0.99 -19.95 -12.11
CA ALA A 14 -0.39 -20.07 -10.77
C ALA A 14 -1.00 -19.06 -9.79
N LEU A 15 -1.12 -17.80 -10.19
CA LEU A 15 -1.74 -16.77 -9.35
C LEU A 15 -3.23 -17.03 -9.11
N MET A 16 -3.97 -17.55 -10.12
CA MET A 16 -5.36 -17.96 -9.91
C MET A 16 -5.48 -19.04 -8.83
N THR A 17 -4.56 -20.01 -8.82
CA THR A 17 -4.54 -21.06 -7.78
C THR A 17 -4.25 -20.46 -6.40
N GLU A 18 -3.30 -19.55 -6.29
CA GLU A 18 -3.01 -18.87 -5.03
C GLU A 18 -4.20 -18.02 -4.52
N ILE A 19 -4.92 -17.37 -5.43
CA ILE A 19 -6.14 -16.61 -5.09
C ILE A 19 -7.25 -17.57 -4.62
N ASP A 20 -7.42 -18.71 -5.27
CA ASP A 20 -8.39 -19.74 -4.86
C ASP A 20 -8.04 -20.29 -3.47
N GLU A 21 -6.76 -20.54 -3.16
CA GLU A 21 -6.30 -20.96 -1.83
C GLU A 21 -6.62 -19.91 -0.75
N VAL A 22 -6.41 -18.63 -1.05
CA VAL A 22 -6.78 -17.54 -0.13
C VAL A 22 -8.28 -17.53 0.12
N MET A 23 -9.10 -17.65 -0.93
CA MET A 23 -10.56 -17.68 -0.76
C MET A 23 -11.02 -18.90 0.05
N GLU A 24 -10.41 -20.07 -0.15
CA GLU A 24 -10.68 -21.28 0.65
C GLU A 24 -10.28 -21.09 2.13
N ALA A 25 -9.15 -20.44 2.41
CA ALA A 25 -8.71 -20.14 3.78
C ALA A 25 -9.68 -19.22 4.53
N HIS A 26 -10.48 -18.45 3.80
CA HIS A 26 -11.57 -17.62 4.31
C HIS A 26 -12.97 -18.26 4.13
N ASP A 27 -13.03 -19.60 3.99
CA ASP A 27 -14.28 -20.36 3.79
C ASP A 27 -15.16 -19.87 2.62
N ARG A 28 -14.57 -19.17 1.65
CA ARG A 28 -15.27 -18.44 0.57
C ARG A 28 -16.38 -17.51 1.07
N ASP A 29 -16.24 -17.02 2.30
CA ASP A 29 -17.22 -16.13 2.93
C ASP A 29 -17.09 -14.71 2.37
N ALA A 30 -18.08 -14.26 1.62
CA ALA A 30 -18.15 -12.92 1.05
C ALA A 30 -18.12 -11.80 2.10
N THR A 31 -18.47 -12.09 3.36
CA THR A 31 -18.40 -11.10 4.45
C THR A 31 -16.96 -10.80 4.87
N GLN A 32 -16.01 -11.68 4.54
CA GLN A 32 -14.58 -11.52 4.80
C GLN A 32 -13.83 -10.89 3.61
N ILE A 33 -14.53 -10.25 2.68
CA ILE A 33 -13.93 -9.70 1.46
C ILE A 33 -12.71 -8.81 1.70
N VAL A 34 -12.68 -8.02 2.75
CA VAL A 34 -11.53 -7.15 3.08
C VAL A 34 -10.31 -7.99 3.45
N GLY A 35 -10.47 -9.05 4.26
CA GLY A 35 -9.40 -9.99 4.59
C GLY A 35 -8.87 -10.69 3.35
N ILE A 36 -9.78 -11.21 2.51
CA ILE A 36 -9.42 -11.86 1.24
C ILE A 36 -8.62 -10.92 0.34
N LEU A 37 -9.06 -9.66 0.18
CA LEU A 37 -8.36 -8.69 -0.66
C LEU A 37 -6.97 -8.33 -0.11
N LEU A 38 -6.80 -8.24 1.22
CA LEU A 38 -5.49 -8.00 1.84
C LEU A 38 -4.53 -9.16 1.57
N ASP A 39 -4.98 -10.39 1.82
CA ASP A 39 -4.14 -11.58 1.63
C ASP A 39 -3.78 -11.82 0.16
N VAL A 40 -4.71 -11.53 -0.76
CA VAL A 40 -4.45 -11.58 -2.21
C VAL A 40 -3.47 -10.48 -2.62
N GLN A 41 -3.64 -9.26 -2.10
CA GLN A 41 -2.74 -8.13 -2.38
C GLN A 41 -1.29 -8.44 -1.97
N ASP A 42 -1.09 -9.10 -0.81
CA ASP A 42 0.23 -9.48 -0.33
C ASP A 42 0.94 -10.52 -1.22
N ARG A 43 0.18 -11.30 -2.01
CA ARG A 43 0.70 -12.28 -2.98
C ARG A 43 1.09 -11.66 -4.32
N ILE A 44 0.58 -10.46 -4.61
CA ILE A 44 0.83 -9.78 -5.88
C ILE A 44 2.07 -8.89 -5.75
N GLU A 45 3.02 -9.06 -6.67
CA GLU A 45 4.14 -8.15 -6.80
C GLU A 45 3.63 -6.70 -6.92
N ARG A 46 4.23 -5.77 -6.18
CA ARG A 46 3.83 -4.36 -6.07
C ARG A 46 2.53 -4.11 -5.28
N GLN A 47 2.04 -5.11 -4.53
CA GLN A 47 1.00 -4.98 -3.49
C GLN A 47 -0.21 -4.13 -3.90
N TYR A 48 -0.93 -4.56 -4.92
CA TYR A 48 -2.17 -3.93 -5.39
C TYR A 48 -3.13 -4.98 -5.94
N ILE A 49 -4.39 -4.62 -6.13
CA ILE A 49 -5.40 -5.49 -6.76
C ILE A 49 -5.64 -5.03 -8.20
N PRO A 50 -5.08 -5.72 -9.20
CA PRO A 50 -5.36 -5.45 -10.61
C PRO A 50 -6.83 -5.68 -10.96
N GLU A 51 -7.33 -4.97 -11.96
CA GLU A 51 -8.70 -5.12 -12.44
C GLU A 51 -9.06 -6.58 -12.77
N LYS A 52 -8.18 -7.32 -13.47
CA LYS A 52 -8.40 -8.75 -13.81
C LYS A 52 -8.55 -9.62 -12.57
N VAL A 53 -7.81 -9.32 -11.47
CA VAL A 53 -7.92 -10.04 -10.20
C VAL A 53 -9.25 -9.70 -9.50
N ALA A 54 -9.64 -8.43 -9.49
CA ALA A 54 -10.91 -8.00 -8.92
C ALA A 54 -12.10 -8.69 -9.63
N PHE A 55 -12.07 -8.78 -10.97
CA PHE A 55 -13.06 -9.52 -11.74
C PHE A 55 -13.08 -11.00 -11.38
N TYR A 56 -11.91 -11.64 -11.30
CA TYR A 56 -11.80 -13.06 -10.95
C TYR A 56 -12.39 -13.36 -9.57
N ILE A 57 -12.08 -12.54 -8.56
CA ILE A 57 -12.65 -12.69 -7.21
C ILE A 57 -14.17 -12.50 -7.23
N ALA A 58 -14.69 -11.47 -7.94
CA ALA A 58 -16.13 -11.22 -8.05
C ALA A 58 -16.88 -12.37 -8.75
N GLU A 59 -16.24 -13.05 -9.70
CA GLU A 59 -16.81 -14.20 -10.40
C GLU A 59 -16.86 -15.46 -9.50
N LYS A 60 -15.87 -15.64 -8.63
CA LYS A 60 -15.74 -16.80 -7.73
C LYS A 60 -16.52 -16.67 -6.43
N LEU A 61 -16.69 -15.43 -5.93
CA LEU A 61 -17.50 -15.14 -4.77
C LEU A 61 -18.87 -14.57 -5.19
N PRO A 62 -19.96 -14.81 -4.43
CA PRO A 62 -21.30 -14.31 -4.76
C PRO A 62 -21.45 -12.82 -4.43
N ILE A 63 -20.52 -11.97 -4.92
CA ILE A 63 -20.49 -10.52 -4.68
C ILE A 63 -20.42 -9.74 -5.99
N LYS A 64 -20.91 -8.50 -5.93
CA LYS A 64 -20.78 -7.58 -7.06
C LYS A 64 -19.39 -6.99 -7.11
N LEU A 65 -18.86 -6.81 -8.32
CA LEU A 65 -17.58 -6.13 -8.53
C LEU A 65 -17.51 -4.74 -7.87
N SER A 66 -18.63 -4.01 -7.84
CA SER A 66 -18.71 -2.70 -7.17
C SER A 66 -18.32 -2.76 -5.69
N ILE A 67 -18.67 -3.85 -4.98
CA ILE A 67 -18.31 -4.03 -3.56
C ILE A 67 -16.79 -4.14 -3.41
N ILE A 68 -16.11 -4.81 -4.34
CA ILE A 68 -14.65 -4.90 -4.34
C ILE A 68 -14.04 -3.50 -4.51
N TYR A 69 -14.52 -2.71 -5.48
CA TYR A 69 -14.03 -1.35 -5.69
C TYR A 69 -14.37 -0.41 -4.53
N ASP A 70 -15.53 -0.58 -3.89
CA ASP A 70 -15.87 0.15 -2.67
C ASP A 70 -14.84 -0.14 -1.56
N CYS A 71 -14.44 -1.41 -1.38
CA CYS A 71 -13.38 -1.77 -0.44
C CYS A 71 -12.03 -1.16 -0.83
N LEU A 72 -11.62 -1.28 -2.11
CA LEU A 72 -10.33 -0.77 -2.60
C LEU A 72 -10.19 0.75 -2.43
N THR A 73 -11.28 1.48 -2.53
CA THR A 73 -11.28 2.96 -2.39
C THR A 73 -11.45 3.42 -0.95
N PHE A 74 -12.12 2.63 -0.11
CA PHE A 74 -12.38 2.98 1.29
C PHE A 74 -11.21 2.65 2.22
N TYR A 75 -10.60 1.47 2.07
CA TYR A 75 -9.54 1.01 2.96
C TYR A 75 -8.16 1.46 2.47
N ALA A 76 -7.48 2.32 3.24
CA ALA A 76 -6.14 2.84 2.91
C ALA A 76 -5.04 1.75 2.85
N SER A 77 -5.29 0.56 3.43
CA SER A 77 -4.41 -0.60 3.34
C SER A 77 -4.46 -1.30 1.98
N LEU A 78 -5.58 -1.14 1.25
CA LEU A 78 -5.77 -1.67 -0.10
C LEU A 78 -5.32 -0.67 -1.16
N SER A 79 -4.98 -1.16 -2.35
CA SER A 79 -4.61 -0.33 -3.50
C SER A 79 -5.11 -0.93 -4.81
N GLU A 80 -5.70 -0.12 -5.67
CA GLU A 80 -6.02 -0.45 -7.06
C GLU A 80 -4.85 -0.21 -8.04
N ARG A 81 -3.79 0.46 -7.55
CA ARG A 81 -2.64 0.86 -8.35
C ARG A 81 -1.38 0.19 -7.84
N PRO A 82 -0.46 -0.18 -8.76
CA PRO A 82 0.82 -0.74 -8.38
C PRO A 82 1.57 0.17 -7.41
N ARG A 83 1.96 -0.36 -6.25
CA ARG A 83 2.85 0.34 -5.32
C ARG A 83 4.29 0.24 -5.80
N ALA A 84 5.14 1.13 -5.30
CA ALA A 84 6.58 0.98 -5.42
C ALA A 84 7.09 -0.22 -4.58
N LYS A 85 8.33 -0.62 -4.80
CA LYS A 85 8.96 -1.70 -4.03
C LYS A 85 8.95 -1.41 -2.52
N TYR A 86 9.06 -0.13 -2.15
CA TYR A 86 9.09 0.35 -0.76
C TYR A 86 8.08 1.49 -0.58
N PRO A 87 6.81 1.21 -0.21
CA PRO A 87 5.85 2.24 0.11
C PRO A 87 6.22 2.91 1.45
N LEU A 88 6.45 4.21 1.41
CA LEU A 88 6.74 5.05 2.58
C LEU A 88 5.42 5.58 3.14
N GLN A 89 4.91 4.97 4.18
CA GLN A 89 3.64 5.31 4.79
C GLN A 89 3.83 6.22 5.99
N VAL A 90 3.40 7.47 5.87
CA VAL A 90 3.46 8.48 6.93
C VAL A 90 2.08 8.65 7.58
N CYS A 91 2.02 8.58 8.90
CA CYS A 91 0.78 8.73 9.65
C CYS A 91 0.29 10.18 9.64
N ARG A 92 -0.99 10.40 9.28
CA ARG A 92 -1.65 11.72 9.30
C ARG A 92 -2.49 12.00 10.55
N SER A 93 -2.39 11.16 11.59
CA SER A 93 -3.14 11.33 12.83
C SER A 93 -2.68 12.56 13.61
N VAL A 94 -3.58 13.14 14.41
CA VAL A 94 -3.32 14.35 15.19
C VAL A 94 -2.08 14.19 16.08
N VAL A 95 -1.93 13.04 16.76
CA VAL A 95 -0.76 12.78 17.63
C VAL A 95 0.55 12.83 16.84
N CYS A 96 0.60 12.19 15.66
CA CYS A 96 1.81 12.22 14.84
C CYS A 96 2.08 13.62 14.26
N ARG A 97 1.05 14.38 13.90
CA ARG A 97 1.20 15.76 13.43
C ARG A 97 1.75 16.69 14.50
N VAL A 98 1.30 16.56 15.74
CA VAL A 98 1.88 17.30 16.90
C VAL A 98 3.35 16.91 17.11
N ASN A 99 3.72 15.67 16.77
CA ASN A 99 5.09 15.17 16.80
C ASN A 99 5.80 15.27 15.43
N GLU A 100 5.52 16.34 14.67
CA GLU A 100 6.25 16.75 13.47
C GLU A 100 6.19 15.79 12.27
N SER A 101 5.13 14.94 12.15
CA SER A 101 4.99 14.08 10.96
C SER A 101 4.82 14.86 9.66
N ASP A 102 4.28 16.09 9.70
CA ASP A 102 4.18 16.96 8.52
C ASP A 102 5.59 17.40 8.05
N SER A 103 6.52 17.69 8.97
CA SER A 103 7.91 18.00 8.67
C SER A 103 8.67 16.82 8.07
N LEU A 104 8.41 15.60 8.58
CA LEU A 104 8.91 14.35 8.03
C LEU A 104 8.41 14.15 6.58
N LEU A 105 7.10 14.35 6.35
CA LEU A 105 6.49 14.22 5.04
C LEU A 105 7.12 15.20 4.03
N ASP A 106 7.25 16.47 4.40
CA ASP A 106 7.86 17.50 3.54
C ASP A 106 9.34 17.21 3.25
N THR A 107 10.06 16.63 4.20
CA THR A 107 11.46 16.23 3.99
C THR A 107 11.55 15.04 3.02
N LEU A 108 10.68 14.05 3.15
CA LEU A 108 10.60 12.93 2.21
C LEU A 108 10.25 13.40 0.79
N ARG A 109 9.26 14.30 0.65
CA ARG A 109 8.90 14.90 -0.67
C ARG A 109 10.09 15.56 -1.35
N ARG A 110 10.86 16.33 -0.60
CA ARG A 110 12.06 17.02 -1.12
C ARG A 110 13.18 16.07 -1.48
N LEU A 111 13.46 15.07 -0.63
CA LEU A 111 14.55 14.11 -0.85
C LEU A 111 14.28 13.18 -2.03
N LEU A 112 13.04 12.76 -2.20
CA LEU A 112 12.63 11.84 -3.25
C LEU A 112 12.15 12.54 -4.52
N ASN A 113 11.89 13.85 -4.44
CA ASN A 113 11.34 14.67 -5.52
C ASN A 113 10.03 14.10 -6.10
N ILE A 114 9.13 13.66 -5.21
CA ILE A 114 7.80 13.15 -5.53
C ILE A 114 6.74 13.76 -4.62
N GLU A 115 5.50 13.79 -5.10
CA GLU A 115 4.33 14.13 -4.31
C GLU A 115 3.69 12.89 -3.68
N VAL A 116 2.76 13.11 -2.74
CA VAL A 116 1.98 12.01 -2.14
C VAL A 116 1.19 11.26 -3.21
N GLY A 117 1.32 9.95 -3.22
CA GLY A 117 0.71 9.06 -4.23
C GLY A 117 1.54 8.89 -5.50
N GLU A 118 2.69 9.52 -5.61
CA GLU A 118 3.61 9.35 -6.73
C GLU A 118 4.68 8.31 -6.43
N VAL A 119 5.23 7.71 -7.48
CA VAL A 119 6.32 6.75 -7.43
C VAL A 119 7.60 7.41 -7.94
N THR A 120 8.73 7.17 -7.29
CA THR A 120 10.04 7.64 -7.78
C THR A 120 10.33 7.09 -9.17
N TYR A 121 11.10 7.84 -9.98
CA TYR A 121 11.44 7.46 -11.36
C TYR A 121 12.07 6.06 -11.47
N ASP A 122 12.81 5.63 -10.45
CA ASP A 122 13.42 4.31 -10.37
C ASP A 122 12.47 3.19 -9.88
N GLY A 123 11.21 3.53 -9.57
CA GLY A 123 10.18 2.58 -9.11
C GLY A 123 10.37 2.08 -7.68
N ARG A 124 11.35 2.60 -6.94
CA ARG A 124 11.69 2.10 -5.59
C ARG A 124 10.75 2.57 -4.51
N PHE A 125 10.42 3.85 -4.50
CA PHE A 125 9.64 4.45 -3.42
C PHE A 125 8.33 5.04 -3.93
N THR A 126 7.29 4.92 -3.11
CA THR A 126 6.07 5.74 -3.19
C THR A 126 5.82 6.38 -1.84
N LEU A 127 5.23 7.57 -1.82
CA LEU A 127 4.91 8.30 -0.60
C LEU A 127 3.40 8.24 -0.37
N GLU A 128 2.98 7.72 0.79
CA GLU A 128 1.58 7.54 1.15
C GLU A 128 1.27 8.19 2.50
N GLU A 129 0.17 8.94 2.57
CA GLU A 129 -0.42 9.35 3.85
C GLU A 129 -1.43 8.30 4.29
N VAL A 130 -1.25 7.77 5.51
CA VAL A 130 -2.10 6.70 6.04
C VAL A 130 -2.73 7.08 7.38
N PRO A 131 -3.85 6.44 7.76
CA PRO A 131 -4.37 6.50 9.12
C PRO A 131 -3.35 5.97 10.15
N CYS A 132 -3.65 6.16 11.43
CA CYS A 132 -2.80 5.70 12.52
C CYS A 132 -2.51 4.19 12.41
N PHE A 133 -1.23 3.84 12.46
CA PHE A 133 -0.74 2.45 12.48
C PHE A 133 -0.18 2.01 13.83
N GLY A 134 -0.44 2.79 14.91
CA GLY A 134 -0.21 2.38 16.29
C GLY A 134 1.17 2.68 16.89
N ALA A 135 2.08 3.36 16.16
CA ALA A 135 3.44 3.68 16.62
C ALA A 135 3.59 5.16 17.05
N CYS A 136 2.67 5.65 17.87
CA CYS A 136 2.65 7.06 18.28
C CYS A 136 3.81 7.45 19.21
N ASP A 137 4.34 6.50 19.94
CA ASP A 137 5.49 6.64 20.85
C ASP A 137 6.83 6.77 20.09
N GLU A 138 6.85 6.31 18.84
CA GLU A 138 8.03 6.43 17.96
C GLU A 138 7.97 7.64 16.99
N ALA A 139 6.95 8.48 17.11
CA ALA A 139 6.77 9.60 16.18
C ALA A 139 7.92 10.63 16.27
N PRO A 140 8.31 11.27 15.15
CA PRO A 140 7.80 11.06 13.80
C PRO A 140 8.32 9.77 13.18
N ALA A 141 7.41 8.98 12.56
CA ALA A 141 7.71 7.64 12.09
C ALA A 141 7.17 7.38 10.67
N VAL A 142 7.86 6.48 9.97
CA VAL A 142 7.45 5.94 8.66
C VAL A 142 7.29 4.43 8.80
N ARG A 143 6.26 3.87 8.15
CA ARG A 143 6.12 2.43 8.00
C ARG A 143 6.48 2.04 6.57
N ILE A 144 7.36 1.04 6.41
CA ILE A 144 7.83 0.52 5.13
C ILE A 144 7.64 -1.00 5.14
N ASN A 145 6.86 -1.55 4.21
CA ASN A 145 6.58 -2.98 4.12
C ASN A 145 6.18 -3.61 5.47
N GLY A 146 5.32 -2.90 6.23
CA GLY A 146 4.84 -3.36 7.54
C GLY A 146 5.76 -3.05 8.72
N GLN A 147 7.04 -2.75 8.50
CA GLN A 147 8.00 -2.40 9.55
C GLN A 147 7.99 -0.90 9.85
N VAL A 148 7.97 -0.54 11.13
CA VAL A 148 8.00 0.85 11.59
C VAL A 148 9.44 1.30 11.82
N TYR A 149 9.74 2.53 11.39
CA TYR A 149 10.99 3.24 11.60
C TYR A 149 10.69 4.58 12.24
N GLY A 150 11.04 4.72 13.51
CA GLY A 150 10.68 5.86 14.34
C GLY A 150 11.81 6.89 14.54
N HIS A 151 11.45 7.94 15.31
CA HIS A 151 12.36 9.00 15.70
C HIS A 151 13.08 9.69 14.54
N LEU A 152 12.36 9.88 13.42
CA LEU A 152 12.86 10.49 12.19
C LEU A 152 12.75 12.03 12.25
N ASP A 153 13.29 12.60 13.31
CA ASP A 153 13.25 14.03 13.68
C ASP A 153 14.26 14.89 12.91
N ARG A 154 15.19 14.27 12.15
CA ARG A 154 16.27 14.97 11.43
C ARG A 154 16.44 14.43 10.01
N PRO A 155 16.76 15.31 9.04
CA PRO A 155 16.99 14.92 7.65
C PRO A 155 18.07 13.84 7.48
N GLU A 156 19.12 13.85 8.31
CA GLU A 156 20.22 12.89 8.24
C GLU A 156 19.75 11.46 8.57
N LYS A 157 18.84 11.33 9.55
CA LYS A 157 18.24 10.02 9.89
C LYS A 157 17.35 9.51 8.77
N ILE A 158 16.60 10.39 8.12
CA ILE A 158 15.74 10.06 7.00
C ILE A 158 16.60 9.59 5.80
N GLN A 159 17.68 10.31 5.49
CA GLN A 159 18.62 9.90 4.43
C GLN A 159 19.28 8.56 4.72
N ALA A 160 19.73 8.35 5.97
CA ALA A 160 20.32 7.07 6.38
C ALA A 160 19.32 5.90 6.29
N LEU A 161 18.03 6.16 6.58
CA LEU A 161 16.98 5.17 6.41
C LEU A 161 16.80 4.83 4.92
N LEU A 162 16.61 5.85 4.06
CA LEU A 162 16.41 5.63 2.63
C LEU A 162 17.58 4.89 1.97
N ALA A 163 18.81 5.11 2.44
CA ALA A 163 20.01 4.42 1.93
C ALA A 163 20.04 2.91 2.22
N GLN A 164 19.22 2.41 3.15
CA GLN A 164 19.14 0.97 3.45
C GLN A 164 18.29 0.20 2.40
N PHE A 165 17.48 0.93 1.62
CA PHE A 165 16.55 0.36 0.63
C PHE A 165 17.06 0.59 -0.80
N ILE A 166 18.26 0.10 -1.09
CA ILE A 166 18.90 0.24 -2.42
C ILE A 166 18.58 -0.97 -3.30
#